data_80d822c7f76392d47cce469b5e26e3cf
#
_entry.id   80d822c7f76392d47cce469b5e26e3cf
#
_cell.length_a   1.000
_cell.length_b   1.000
_cell.length_c   1.000
_cell.angle_alpha   90.00
_cell.angle_beta   90.00
_cell.angle_gamma   90.00
#
_symmetry.space_group_name_H-M   'P 1'
#
loop_
_entity.id
_entity.type
_entity.pdbx_description
1 polymer ?
#
loop_
_entity_poly.entity_id
_entity_poly.type
_entity_poly.pdbx_seq_one_letter_code
_entity_poly.pdbx_strand_id
1 'polypeptide(L)' 'MQINLWFNEAMGQWRWTLTDPITMDMESGQRQDLREAMSDVANTVEYLINQKS' A
#
# COMPACT_ATOMS: atom_id res chain seq x y z
N MET A 1 -5.98 -2.46 -10.30
CA MET A 1 -5.29 -2.34 -8.99
C MET A 1 -5.93 -1.22 -8.19
N GLN A 2 -6.25 -1.48 -6.95
CA GLN A 2 -6.89 -0.51 -6.08
C GLN A 2 -6.00 -0.18 -4.90
N ILE A 3 -5.82 1.11 -4.63
CA ILE A 3 -4.97 1.59 -3.54
C ILE A 3 -5.80 2.47 -2.62
N ASN A 4 -5.73 2.20 -1.33
CA ASN A 4 -6.37 3.03 -0.31
C ASN A 4 -5.29 3.50 0.66
N LEU A 5 -5.37 4.76 1.06
CA LEU A 5 -4.43 5.36 2.01
C LEU A 5 -5.21 6.31 2.92
N TRP A 6 -5.07 6.13 4.22
CA TRP A 6 -5.80 6.96 5.19
C TRP A 6 -5.02 7.09 6.49
N PHE A 7 -5.35 8.11 7.28
CA PHE A 7 -4.75 8.31 8.58
C PHE A 7 -5.61 7.68 9.66
N ASN A 8 -5.01 6.83 10.48
CA ASN A 8 -5.68 6.20 11.60
C ASN A 8 -5.40 7.04 12.86
N GLU A 9 -6.39 7.81 13.30
CA GLU A 9 -6.23 8.71 14.43
C GLU A 9 -5.97 7.97 15.74
N ALA A 10 -6.60 6.82 15.92
CA ALA A 10 -6.47 6.06 17.16
C ALA A 10 -5.03 5.57 17.37
N MET A 11 -4.35 5.21 16.29
CA MET A 11 -2.98 4.72 16.34
C MET A 11 -1.94 5.77 15.99
N GLY A 12 -2.37 6.92 15.47
CA GLY A 12 -1.46 7.97 15.03
C GLY A 12 -0.58 7.52 13.86
N GLN A 13 -1.15 6.74 12.95
CA GLN A 13 -0.39 6.16 11.85
C GLN A 13 -1.14 6.28 10.53
N TRP A 14 -0.38 6.35 9.45
CA TRP A 14 -0.91 6.24 8.11
C TRP A 14 -1.00 4.77 7.75
N ARG A 15 -2.18 4.35 7.29
CA ARG A 15 -2.42 2.97 6.88
C ARG A 15 -2.74 2.93 5.40
N TRP A 16 -2.33 1.84 4.76
CA TRP A 16 -2.60 1.66 3.35
C TRP A 16 -2.94 0.22 3.04
N THR A 17 -3.75 0.03 2.01
CA THR A 17 -4.04 -1.28 1.45
C THR A 17 -3.92 -1.20 -0.06
N LEU A 18 -3.51 -2.31 -0.65
CA LEU A 18 -3.38 -2.44 -2.08
C LEU A 18 -3.96 -3.79 -2.49
N THR A 19 -4.85 -3.78 -3.47
CA THR A 19 -5.52 -4.98 -3.94
C THR A 19 -5.40 -5.09 -5.45
N ASP A 20 -4.98 -6.24 -5.94
CA ASP A 20 -4.96 -6.55 -7.37
C ASP A 20 -6.08 -7.56 -7.62
N PRO A 21 -7.20 -7.16 -8.24
CA PRO A 21 -8.33 -8.06 -8.44
C PRO A 21 -8.06 -9.16 -9.45
N ILE A 22 -7.06 -9.01 -10.30
CA ILE A 22 -6.75 -10.02 -11.31
C ILE A 22 -6.00 -11.19 -10.69
N THR A 23 -4.97 -10.90 -9.89
CA THR A 23 -4.16 -11.94 -9.25
C THR A 23 -4.64 -12.27 -7.86
N MET A 24 -5.59 -11.51 -7.32
CA MET A 24 -6.10 -11.63 -5.95
C MET A 24 -5.03 -11.35 -4.88
N ASP A 25 -3.97 -10.66 -5.26
CA ASP A 25 -2.96 -10.23 -4.30
C ASP A 25 -3.48 -9.08 -3.43
N MET A 26 -3.17 -9.14 -2.15
CA MET A 26 -3.51 -8.09 -1.21
C MET A 26 -2.30 -7.78 -0.35
N GLU A 27 -1.96 -6.50 -0.28
CA GLU A 27 -0.87 -6.01 0.55
C GLU A 27 -1.37 -4.88 1.43
N SER A 28 -0.76 -4.73 2.59
CA SER A 28 -1.10 -3.65 3.50
C SER A 28 0.10 -3.27 4.34
N GLY A 29 0.04 -2.08 4.94
CA GLY A 29 1.10 -1.63 5.81
C GLY A 29 0.68 -0.43 6.61
N GLN A 30 1.59 0.03 7.47
CA GLN A 30 1.36 1.19 8.31
C GLN A 30 2.68 1.88 8.59
N ARG A 31 2.64 3.22 8.59
CA ARG A 31 3.79 4.06 8.88
C ARG A 31 3.34 5.30 9.63
N GLN A 32 4.24 5.86 10.43
CA GLN A 32 3.94 7.11 11.14
C GLN A 32 3.98 8.31 10.21
N ASP A 33 4.83 8.27 9.18
CA ASP A 33 4.97 9.36 8.24
C ASP A 33 4.25 9.06 6.92
N LEU A 34 3.53 10.06 6.42
CA LEU A 34 2.83 9.93 5.14
C LEU A 34 3.78 9.57 4.00
N ARG A 35 4.93 10.21 3.94
CA ARG A 35 5.90 9.95 2.86
C ARG A 35 6.38 8.50 2.86
N GLU A 36 6.61 7.95 4.05
CA GLU A 36 7.02 6.56 4.15
C GLU A 36 5.90 5.62 3.71
N ALA A 37 4.66 5.93 4.08
CA ALA A 37 3.52 5.13 3.65
C ALA A 37 3.37 5.17 2.13
N MET A 38 3.49 6.34 1.53
CA MET A 38 3.41 6.48 0.07
C MET A 38 4.55 5.75 -0.63
N SER A 39 5.74 5.79 -0.05
CA SER A 39 6.89 5.07 -0.59
C SER A 39 6.66 3.56 -0.56
N ASP A 40 6.08 3.06 0.54
CA ASP A 40 5.74 1.64 0.64
C ASP A 40 4.75 1.23 -0.44
N VAL A 41 3.73 2.06 -0.68
CA VAL A 41 2.74 1.79 -1.73
C VAL A 41 3.42 1.76 -3.10
N ALA A 42 4.26 2.74 -3.38
CA ALA A 42 4.96 2.80 -4.67
C ALA A 42 5.85 1.58 -4.87
N ASN A 43 6.61 1.21 -3.86
CA ASN A 43 7.49 0.03 -3.94
C ASN A 43 6.68 -1.25 -4.15
N THR A 44 5.55 -1.37 -3.48
CA THR A 44 4.69 -2.54 -3.61
C THR A 44 4.09 -2.63 -5.00
N VAL A 45 3.63 -1.50 -5.55
CA VAL A 45 3.09 -1.46 -6.91
C VAL A 45 4.15 -1.88 -7.92
N GLU A 46 5.35 -1.33 -7.79
CA GLU A 46 6.45 -1.68 -8.69
C GLU A 46 6.81 -3.16 -8.61
N TYR A 47 6.83 -3.69 -7.39
CA TYR A 47 7.13 -5.10 -7.19
C TYR A 47 6.10 -5.98 -7.90
N LEU A 48 4.81 -5.68 -7.74
CA LEU A 48 3.74 -6.47 -8.35
C LEU A 48 3.75 -6.35 -9.86
N ILE A 49 3.99 -5.16 -10.39
CA ILE A 49 4.07 -4.96 -11.83
C ILE A 49 5.24 -5.74 -12.42
N ASN A 50 6.39 -5.71 -11.77
CA ASN A 50 7.58 -6.41 -12.28
C ASN A 50 7.42 -7.92 -12.24
N GLN A 51 6.63 -8.46 -11.33
CA GLN A 51 6.38 -9.89 -11.27
C GLN A 51 5.56 -10.39 -12.46
N LYS A 52 4.82 -9.52 -13.11
CA LYS A 52 3.95 -9.90 -14.22
C LYS A 52 4.67 -9.91 -15.57
N SER A 53 5.88 -9.41 -15.61
CA SER A 53 6.62 -9.28 -16.88
C SER A 53 7.51 -10.47 -17.18
#